data_8ce064f48ce6d878cbe419ac453e3d5e
#
_entry.id   8ce064f48ce6d878cbe419ac453e3d5e
#
_cell.length_a   1.000
_cell.length_b   1.000
_cell.length_c   1.000
_cell.angle_alpha   90.00
_cell.angle_beta   90.00
_cell.angle_gamma   90.00
#
_symmetry.space_group_name_H-M   'P 1'
#
loop_
_entity.id
_entity.type
_entity.pdbx_description
1 polymer ?
#
loop_
_entity_poly.entity_id
_entity_poly.type
_entity_poly.pdbx_seq_one_letter_code
_entity_poly.pdbx_strand_id
1 'polypeptide(L)'
;MKIVDVDSKIVQKLRRSDASMQIRTLESADWIVIDENDGKIVGAVGMGGLFHVSSIQIDKNFRGKGIGKMLQGELIKEAGRKGFSFVTVFIEPQNEASVKLHSFFNYDTVFRINYSNEKILDVKIIVLRTRGKIIKKFLSCFNSKIGIFFLACALKMAKPLFKKV
;
A
#
# COMPACT_ATOMS: atom_id res chain seq x y z
N MET A 1 -16.79 -1.61 9.33
CA MET A 1 -15.92 -1.48 8.13
C MET A 1 -16.74 -1.64 6.87
N LYS A 2 -16.42 -0.88 5.84
CA LYS A 2 -17.07 -0.93 4.53
C LYS A 2 -16.01 -0.96 3.44
N ILE A 3 -16.25 -1.75 2.38
CA ILE A 3 -15.45 -1.75 1.16
C ILE A 3 -16.17 -0.84 0.18
N VAL A 4 -15.45 0.14 -0.38
CA VAL A 4 -16.02 1.14 -1.28
C VAL A 4 -15.06 1.41 -2.44
N ASP A 5 -15.62 1.65 -3.61
CA ASP A 5 -14.86 2.17 -4.74
C ASP A 5 -14.56 3.66 -4.51
N VAL A 6 -13.45 4.13 -5.04
CA VAL A 6 -13.02 5.53 -4.86
C VAL A 6 -13.77 6.41 -5.84
N ASP A 7 -14.83 7.06 -5.36
CA ASP A 7 -15.60 8.05 -6.10
C ASP A 7 -15.45 9.46 -5.49
N SER A 8 -16.03 10.45 -6.13
CA SER A 8 -15.97 11.85 -5.69
C SER A 8 -16.56 12.07 -4.30
N LYS A 9 -17.59 11.30 -3.90
CA LYS A 9 -18.23 11.41 -2.58
C LYS A 9 -17.32 10.88 -1.48
N ILE A 10 -16.68 9.73 -1.73
CA ILE A 10 -15.71 9.13 -0.81
C ILE A 10 -14.49 10.02 -0.66
N VAL A 11 -13.96 10.58 -1.76
CA VAL A 11 -12.85 11.53 -1.72
C VAL A 11 -13.20 12.76 -0.88
N GLN A 12 -14.39 13.36 -1.06
CA GLN A 12 -14.84 14.47 -0.23
C GLN A 12 -14.97 14.10 1.25
N LYS A 13 -15.47 12.89 1.54
CA LYS A 13 -15.60 12.41 2.91
C LYS A 13 -14.23 12.17 3.56
N LEU A 14 -13.28 11.62 2.83
CA LEU A 14 -11.89 11.49 3.26
C LEU A 14 -11.25 12.86 3.57
N ARG A 15 -11.48 13.87 2.71
CA ARG A 15 -10.96 15.24 2.90
C ARG A 15 -11.53 15.96 4.13
N ARG A 16 -12.71 15.55 4.59
CA ARG A 16 -13.33 16.05 5.84
C ARG A 16 -12.89 15.26 7.08
N SER A 17 -12.13 14.18 6.91
CA SER A 17 -11.54 13.44 8.01
C SER A 17 -10.36 14.19 8.64
N ASP A 18 -9.78 13.65 9.70
CA ASP A 18 -8.66 14.29 10.40
C ASP A 18 -7.49 14.62 9.45
N ALA A 19 -6.96 15.84 9.56
CA ALA A 19 -5.82 16.32 8.77
C ALA A 19 -4.52 15.48 8.96
N SER A 20 -4.45 14.65 10.00
CA SER A 20 -3.35 13.69 10.20
C SER A 20 -3.36 12.53 9.21
N MET A 21 -4.45 12.33 8.46
CA MET A 21 -4.55 11.31 7.42
C MET A 21 -4.00 11.85 6.09
N GLN A 22 -2.99 11.20 5.56
CA GLN A 22 -2.40 11.55 4.25
C GLN A 22 -3.31 11.03 3.12
N ILE A 23 -4.33 11.78 2.78
CA ILE A 23 -5.42 11.37 1.88
C ILE A 23 -4.94 11.12 0.46
N ARG A 24 -3.92 11.85 -0.03
CA ARG A 24 -3.42 11.73 -1.40
C ARG A 24 -3.09 10.29 -1.83
N THR A 25 -2.60 9.47 -0.89
CA THR A 25 -2.30 8.07 -1.18
C THR A 25 -3.53 7.19 -1.30
N LEU A 26 -4.65 7.62 -0.72
CA LEU A 26 -5.94 6.93 -0.79
C LEU A 26 -6.77 7.38 -1.99
N GLU A 27 -6.62 8.64 -2.44
CA GLU A 27 -7.31 9.18 -3.62
C GLU A 27 -6.89 8.47 -4.91
N SER A 28 -5.67 7.93 -4.96
CA SER A 28 -5.15 7.18 -6.11
C SER A 28 -5.38 5.67 -6.03
N ALA A 29 -6.11 5.21 -5.01
CA ALA A 29 -6.44 3.80 -4.88
C ALA A 29 -7.59 3.42 -5.82
N ASP A 30 -7.60 2.18 -6.32
CA ASP A 30 -8.69 1.64 -7.13
C ASP A 30 -9.93 1.38 -6.26
N TRP A 31 -9.71 0.95 -5.02
CA TRP A 31 -10.74 0.74 -4.00
C TRP A 31 -10.14 0.85 -2.60
N ILE A 32 -10.99 1.11 -1.62
CA ILE A 32 -10.59 1.28 -0.21
C ILE A 32 -11.50 0.52 0.74
N VAL A 33 -10.95 0.16 1.89
CA VAL A 33 -11.70 -0.27 3.08
C VAL A 33 -11.67 0.87 4.09
N ILE A 34 -12.83 1.27 4.56
CA ILE A 34 -12.97 2.35 5.54
C ILE A 34 -13.54 1.83 6.87
N ASP A 35 -13.12 2.46 7.95
CA ASP A 35 -13.73 2.33 9.26
C ASP A 35 -14.29 3.69 9.68
N GLU A 36 -15.53 3.70 10.18
CA GLU A 36 -16.27 4.91 10.52
C GLU A 36 -16.68 4.87 11.99
N ASN A 37 -16.58 6.04 12.64
CA ASN A 37 -17.15 6.30 13.95
C ASN A 37 -17.94 7.59 13.90
N ASP A 38 -19.20 7.58 14.34
CA ASP A 38 -20.10 8.74 14.34
C ASP A 38 -20.15 9.50 12.99
N GLY A 39 -20.18 8.75 11.88
CA GLY A 39 -20.25 9.29 10.53
C GLY A 39 -18.94 9.84 9.97
N LYS A 40 -17.84 9.85 10.75
CA LYS A 40 -16.50 10.25 10.33
C LYS A 40 -15.64 9.04 10.03
N ILE A 41 -14.80 9.13 8.99
CA ILE A 41 -13.80 8.09 8.71
C ILE A 41 -12.67 8.24 9.73
N VAL A 42 -12.44 7.20 10.53
CA VAL A 42 -11.39 7.13 11.55
C VAL A 42 -10.19 6.30 11.11
N GLY A 43 -10.36 5.53 10.06
CA GLY A 43 -9.29 4.77 9.43
C GLY A 43 -9.68 4.35 8.02
N ALA A 44 -8.67 4.28 7.16
CA ALA A 44 -8.84 3.80 5.80
C ALA A 44 -7.58 3.08 5.32
N VAL A 45 -7.75 2.06 4.50
CA VAL A 45 -6.69 1.41 3.75
C VAL A 45 -7.12 1.26 2.31
N GLY A 46 -6.30 1.70 1.38
CA GLY A 46 -6.56 1.59 -0.05
C GLY A 46 -5.51 0.73 -0.74
N MET A 47 -5.86 0.20 -1.89
CA MET A 47 -4.95 -0.51 -2.77
C MET A 47 -5.17 -0.06 -4.21
N GLY A 48 -4.07 0.17 -4.94
CA GLY A 48 -4.14 0.56 -6.33
C GLY A 48 -2.81 0.49 -7.08
N GLY A 49 -2.89 0.81 -8.35
CA GLY A 49 -1.76 0.86 -9.26
C GLY A 49 -1.21 -0.50 -9.68
N LEU A 50 -0.27 -0.47 -10.62
CA LEU A 50 0.30 -1.66 -11.28
C LEU A 50 0.90 -2.68 -10.28
N PHE A 51 1.48 -2.21 -9.18
CA PHE A 51 2.11 -3.07 -8.17
C PHE A 51 1.19 -3.38 -6.98
N HIS A 52 -0.12 -3.06 -7.09
CA HIS A 52 -1.10 -3.31 -6.01
C HIS A 52 -0.61 -2.78 -4.66
N VAL A 53 -0.14 -1.52 -4.67
CA VAL A 53 0.41 -0.87 -3.47
C VAL A 53 -0.72 -0.56 -2.50
N SER A 54 -0.61 -1.05 -1.27
CA SER A 54 -1.53 -0.66 -0.22
C SER A 54 -0.99 0.52 0.58
N SER A 55 -1.90 1.42 0.97
CA SER A 55 -1.63 2.54 1.86
C SER A 55 -2.68 2.58 2.96
N ILE A 56 -2.24 2.68 4.21
CA ILE A 56 -3.12 2.71 5.38
C ILE A 56 -2.96 4.02 6.14
N GLN A 57 -4.08 4.63 6.53
CA GLN A 57 -4.13 5.85 7.29
C GLN A 57 -5.10 5.69 8.47
N ILE A 58 -4.69 6.10 9.66
CA ILE A 58 -5.51 6.06 10.88
C ILE A 58 -5.47 7.44 11.53
N ASP A 59 -6.64 7.97 11.86
CA ASP A 59 -6.78 9.17 12.66
C ASP A 59 -5.99 9.00 13.97
N LYS A 60 -5.21 10.02 14.34
CA LYS A 60 -4.31 9.99 15.49
C LYS A 60 -5.00 9.63 16.81
N ASN A 61 -6.26 10.05 16.99
CA ASN A 61 -7.04 9.81 18.20
C ASN A 61 -7.56 8.35 18.28
N PHE A 62 -7.44 7.61 17.18
CA PHE A 62 -7.89 6.22 17.06
C PHE A 62 -6.74 5.23 16.90
N ARG A 63 -5.48 5.70 16.92
CA ARG A 63 -4.30 4.83 16.88
C ARG A 63 -4.20 3.98 18.15
N GLY A 64 -3.49 2.86 18.06
CA GLY A 64 -3.32 1.92 19.19
C GLY A 64 -4.54 1.03 19.50
N LYS A 65 -5.70 1.29 18.89
CA LYS A 65 -6.96 0.56 19.13
C LYS A 65 -7.15 -0.68 18.23
N GLY A 66 -6.13 -1.10 17.49
CA GLY A 66 -6.21 -2.27 16.61
C GLY A 66 -6.86 -2.03 15.23
N ILE A 67 -7.36 -0.81 14.96
CA ILE A 67 -8.06 -0.46 13.69
C ILE A 67 -7.19 -0.76 12.48
N GLY A 68 -5.89 -0.41 12.52
CA GLY A 68 -4.97 -0.69 11.42
C GLY A 68 -4.86 -2.18 11.09
N LYS A 69 -4.85 -3.02 12.11
CA LYS A 69 -4.81 -4.48 11.95
C LYS A 69 -6.10 -5.01 11.33
N MET A 70 -7.25 -4.51 11.77
CA MET A 70 -8.54 -4.90 11.21
C MET A 70 -8.68 -4.46 9.75
N LEU A 71 -8.33 -3.21 9.44
CA LEU A 71 -8.38 -2.67 8.07
C LEU A 71 -7.46 -3.44 7.12
N GLN A 72 -6.20 -3.68 7.52
CA GLN A 72 -5.25 -4.42 6.69
C GLN A 72 -5.69 -5.87 6.46
N GLY A 73 -6.29 -6.51 7.48
CA GLY A 73 -6.87 -7.85 7.36
C GLY A 73 -8.01 -7.90 6.35
N GLU A 74 -8.95 -6.94 6.40
CA GLU A 74 -10.05 -6.85 5.44
C GLU A 74 -9.55 -6.53 4.01
N LEU A 75 -8.52 -5.67 3.87
CA LEU A 75 -7.91 -5.42 2.56
C LEU A 75 -7.33 -6.69 1.96
N ILE A 76 -6.54 -7.45 2.74
CA ILE A 76 -5.92 -8.71 2.29
C ILE A 76 -6.99 -9.72 1.86
N LYS A 77 -8.04 -9.87 2.66
CA LYS A 77 -9.16 -10.76 2.39
C LYS A 77 -9.89 -10.38 1.09
N GLU A 78 -10.21 -9.10 0.93
CA GLU A 78 -10.88 -8.58 -0.26
C GLU A 78 -10.00 -8.67 -1.51
N ALA A 79 -8.70 -8.38 -1.40
CA ALA A 79 -7.74 -8.57 -2.48
C ALA A 79 -7.73 -10.04 -2.95
N GLY A 80 -7.73 -11.00 -2.01
CA GLY A 80 -7.84 -12.41 -2.32
C GLY A 80 -9.14 -12.76 -3.02
N ARG A 81 -10.30 -12.20 -2.56
CA ARG A 81 -11.62 -12.40 -3.17
C ARG A 81 -11.70 -11.82 -4.58
N LYS A 82 -11.15 -10.63 -4.80
CA LYS A 82 -11.05 -9.97 -6.13
C LYS A 82 -10.05 -10.65 -7.08
N GLY A 83 -9.32 -11.66 -6.64
CA GLY A 83 -8.42 -12.45 -7.50
C GLY A 83 -6.98 -11.95 -7.58
N PHE A 84 -6.61 -10.96 -6.78
CA PHE A 84 -5.23 -10.49 -6.73
C PHE A 84 -4.27 -11.59 -6.28
N SER A 85 -3.08 -11.61 -6.85
CA SER A 85 -2.06 -12.62 -6.56
C SER A 85 -1.11 -12.20 -5.46
N PHE A 86 -1.02 -10.90 -5.19
CA PHE A 86 -0.15 -10.30 -4.18
C PHE A 86 -0.62 -8.90 -3.83
N VAL A 87 -0.12 -8.36 -2.70
CA VAL A 87 -0.21 -6.95 -2.32
C VAL A 87 1.17 -6.47 -1.91
N THR A 88 1.54 -5.26 -2.27
CA THR A 88 2.81 -4.64 -1.86
C THR A 88 2.59 -3.44 -0.94
N VAL A 89 3.63 -3.10 -0.18
CA VAL A 89 3.69 -1.89 0.65
C VAL A 89 5.08 -1.29 0.57
N PHE A 90 5.16 0.02 0.68
CA PHE A 90 6.40 0.76 0.83
C PHE A 90 6.47 1.30 2.25
N ILE A 91 7.47 0.90 3.01
CA ILE A 91 7.57 1.19 4.44
C ILE A 91 8.93 1.82 4.74
N GLU A 92 8.94 2.97 5.41
CA GLU A 92 10.16 3.51 6.02
C GLU A 92 10.59 2.57 7.15
N PRO A 93 11.85 2.06 7.16
CA PRO A 93 12.30 1.11 8.17
C PRO A 93 12.17 1.60 9.61
N GLN A 94 12.26 2.92 9.82
CA GLN A 94 12.10 3.58 11.11
C GLN A 94 10.63 3.74 11.54
N ASN A 95 9.65 3.48 10.66
CA ASN A 95 8.24 3.48 11.03
C ASN A 95 7.86 2.17 11.70
N GLU A 96 8.21 2.05 12.99
CA GLU A 96 8.01 0.82 13.78
C GLU A 96 6.56 0.34 13.78
N ALA A 97 5.59 1.25 13.84
CA ALA A 97 4.18 0.90 13.82
C ALA A 97 3.79 0.20 12.53
N SER A 98 4.25 0.70 11.38
CA SER A 98 4.02 0.10 10.07
C SER A 98 4.78 -1.22 9.93
N VAL A 99 6.03 -1.27 10.36
CA VAL A 99 6.84 -2.50 10.35
C VAL A 99 6.14 -3.59 11.15
N LYS A 100 5.72 -3.30 12.39
CA LYS A 100 5.01 -4.25 13.27
C LYS A 100 3.69 -4.73 12.67
N LEU A 101 2.91 -3.81 12.09
CA LEU A 101 1.64 -4.13 11.44
C LEU A 101 1.84 -5.14 10.30
N HIS A 102 2.76 -4.85 9.39
CA HIS A 102 2.94 -5.69 8.19
C HIS A 102 3.67 -7.00 8.50
N SER A 103 4.55 -7.02 9.51
CA SER A 103 5.16 -8.27 10.00
C SER A 103 4.12 -9.22 10.59
N PHE A 104 3.08 -8.69 11.26
CA PHE A 104 1.96 -9.50 11.76
C PHE A 104 1.23 -10.27 10.64
N PHE A 105 1.17 -9.70 9.44
CA PHE A 105 0.55 -10.33 8.26
C PHE A 105 1.56 -11.09 7.40
N ASN A 106 2.78 -11.32 7.87
CA ASN A 106 3.83 -12.04 7.14
C ASN A 106 4.19 -11.40 5.79
N TYR A 107 4.27 -10.07 5.73
CA TYR A 107 4.85 -9.39 4.58
C TYR A 107 6.36 -9.60 4.56
N ASP A 108 6.88 -10.11 3.45
CA ASP A 108 8.31 -10.30 3.23
C ASP A 108 8.94 -9.08 2.56
N THR A 109 10.13 -8.67 3.00
CA THR A 109 10.90 -7.64 2.29
C THR A 109 11.49 -8.26 1.02
N VAL A 110 11.24 -7.62 -0.13
CA VAL A 110 11.76 -8.10 -1.43
C VAL A 110 12.96 -7.28 -1.90
N PHE A 111 12.95 -5.97 -1.69
CA PHE A 111 14.10 -5.09 -1.92
C PHE A 111 13.97 -3.78 -1.17
N ARG A 112 15.03 -2.99 -1.17
CA ARG A 112 15.10 -1.66 -0.56
C ARG A 112 15.46 -0.63 -1.60
N ILE A 113 14.79 0.52 -1.57
CA ILE A 113 15.05 1.64 -2.48
C ILE A 113 15.41 2.90 -1.70
N ASN A 114 16.31 3.69 -2.27
CA ASN A 114 16.52 5.07 -1.84
C ASN A 114 15.57 5.95 -2.65
N TYR A 115 14.49 6.40 -2.00
CA TYR A 115 13.47 7.23 -2.64
C TYR A 115 13.93 8.68 -2.82
N SER A 116 14.72 9.18 -1.87
CA SER A 116 15.40 10.48 -1.92
C SER A 116 16.67 10.42 -1.07
N ASN A 117 17.46 11.49 -1.05
CA ASN A 117 18.71 11.54 -0.30
C ASN A 117 18.57 11.18 1.20
N GLU A 118 17.35 11.25 1.75
CA GLU A 118 17.10 11.00 3.18
C GLU A 118 16.05 9.90 3.43
N LYS A 119 15.39 9.38 2.38
CA LYS A 119 14.29 8.41 2.55
C LYS A 119 14.61 7.06 1.94
N ILE A 120 14.73 6.10 2.84
CA ILE A 120 14.87 4.68 2.48
C ILE A 120 13.50 4.02 2.67
N LEU A 121 13.09 3.22 1.69
CA LEU A 121 11.85 2.47 1.73
C LEU A 121 12.14 0.97 1.54
N ASP A 122 11.64 0.16 2.46
CA ASP A 122 11.53 -1.28 2.28
C ASP A 122 10.28 -1.58 1.44
N VAL A 123 10.47 -2.25 0.33
CA VAL A 123 9.37 -2.80 -0.47
C VAL A 123 9.06 -4.18 0.05
N LYS A 124 7.87 -4.34 0.60
CA LYS A 124 7.42 -5.61 1.16
C LYS A 124 6.23 -6.15 0.35
N ILE A 125 6.09 -7.46 0.32
CA ILE A 125 5.04 -8.17 -0.41
C ILE A 125 4.39 -9.24 0.46
N ILE A 126 3.08 -9.36 0.38
CA ILE A 126 2.35 -10.56 0.79
C ILE A 126 1.84 -11.29 -0.45
N VAL A 127 2.08 -12.59 -0.50
CA VAL A 127 1.63 -13.45 -1.59
C VAL A 127 0.29 -14.07 -1.23
N LEU A 128 -0.71 -13.85 -2.09
CA LEU A 128 -2.07 -14.36 -1.91
C LEU A 128 -2.35 -15.63 -2.74
N ARG A 129 -1.66 -15.78 -3.88
CA ARG A 129 -1.84 -16.92 -4.80
C ARG A 129 -0.50 -17.36 -5.40
N THR A 130 -0.47 -18.55 -5.99
CA THR A 130 0.74 -19.15 -6.58
C THR A 130 1.46 -18.22 -7.56
N ARG A 131 0.72 -17.50 -8.42
CA ARG A 131 1.31 -16.49 -9.35
C ARG A 131 2.08 -15.40 -8.61
N GLY A 132 1.65 -15.01 -7.43
CA GLY A 132 2.34 -14.04 -6.59
C GLY A 132 3.73 -14.51 -6.14
N LYS A 133 3.96 -15.83 -6.01
CA LYS A 133 5.29 -16.39 -5.70
C LYS A 133 6.31 -16.08 -6.80
N ILE A 134 5.87 -16.17 -8.07
CA ILE A 134 6.72 -15.84 -9.23
C ILE A 134 7.08 -14.36 -9.20
N ILE A 135 6.09 -13.50 -8.98
CA ILE A 135 6.30 -12.05 -8.87
C ILE A 135 7.24 -11.72 -7.69
N LYS A 136 7.03 -12.34 -6.53
CA LYS A 136 7.92 -12.15 -5.37
C LYS A 136 9.37 -12.52 -5.73
N LYS A 137 9.58 -13.69 -6.37
CA LYS A 137 10.91 -14.14 -6.80
C LYS A 137 11.54 -13.17 -7.79
N PHE A 138 10.76 -12.70 -8.77
CA PHE A 138 11.20 -11.69 -9.73
C PHE A 138 11.59 -10.39 -9.04
N LEU A 139 10.75 -9.85 -8.15
CA LEU A 139 11.05 -8.63 -7.41
C LEU A 139 12.29 -8.78 -6.51
N SER A 140 12.51 -9.95 -5.92
CA SER A 140 13.70 -10.21 -5.10
C SER A 140 15.01 -10.16 -5.90
N CYS A 141 14.98 -10.35 -7.22
CA CYS A 141 16.16 -10.20 -8.07
C CYS A 141 16.67 -8.73 -8.09
N PHE A 142 15.79 -7.76 -7.82
CA PHE A 142 16.16 -6.34 -7.76
C PHE A 142 16.89 -5.94 -6.45
N ASN A 143 17.08 -6.87 -5.53
CA ASN A 143 17.92 -6.64 -4.36
C ASN A 143 19.42 -6.62 -4.67
N SER A 144 19.83 -6.88 -5.92
CA SER A 144 21.20 -6.78 -6.41
C SER A 144 21.43 -5.45 -7.14
N LYS A 145 22.68 -4.94 -7.13
CA LYS A 145 23.06 -3.73 -7.89
C LYS A 145 22.69 -3.83 -9.37
N ILE A 146 22.87 -5.02 -9.96
CA ILE A 146 22.53 -5.32 -11.36
C ILE A 146 21.01 -5.27 -11.57
N GLY A 147 20.23 -5.87 -10.69
CA GLY A 147 18.76 -5.85 -10.77
C GLY A 147 18.20 -4.44 -10.64
N ILE A 148 18.71 -3.61 -9.71
CA ILE A 148 18.33 -2.20 -9.57
C ILE A 148 18.63 -1.41 -10.84
N PHE A 149 19.78 -1.65 -11.47
CA PHE A 149 20.14 -1.02 -12.74
C PHE A 149 19.13 -1.37 -13.84
N PHE A 150 18.78 -2.64 -14.01
CA PHE A 150 17.76 -3.06 -14.98
C PHE A 150 16.39 -2.48 -14.70
N LEU A 151 15.96 -2.41 -13.43
CA LEU A 151 14.70 -1.76 -13.05
C LEU A 151 14.73 -0.27 -13.40
N ALA A 152 15.81 0.44 -13.11
CA ALA A 152 15.97 1.85 -13.44
C ALA A 152 15.94 2.10 -14.95
N CYS A 153 16.56 1.22 -15.75
CA CYS A 153 16.50 1.27 -17.21
C CYS A 153 15.09 1.00 -17.72
N ALA A 154 14.39 -0.01 -17.19
CA ALA A 154 13.01 -0.33 -17.57
C ALA A 154 12.05 0.83 -17.23
N LEU A 155 12.18 1.45 -16.06
CA LEU A 155 11.39 2.62 -15.67
C LEU A 155 11.69 3.86 -16.52
N LYS A 156 12.96 4.06 -16.91
CA LYS A 156 13.32 5.13 -17.87
C LYS A 156 12.69 4.91 -19.25
N MET A 157 12.69 3.68 -19.75
CA MET A 157 12.08 3.31 -21.02
C MET A 157 10.55 3.41 -20.98
N ALA A 158 9.94 3.12 -19.83
CA ALA A 158 8.50 3.24 -19.62
C ALA A 158 8.03 4.71 -19.44
N LYS A 159 8.91 5.65 -19.13
CA LYS A 159 8.59 7.06 -18.91
C LYS A 159 7.77 7.74 -20.02
N PRO A 160 7.99 7.46 -21.34
CA PRO A 160 7.14 7.97 -22.42
C PRO A 160 5.71 7.42 -22.39
N LEU A 161 5.51 6.19 -21.89
CA LEU A 161 4.19 5.55 -21.82
C LEU A 161 3.29 6.19 -20.74
N PHE A 162 3.89 6.79 -19.71
CA PHE A 162 3.17 7.46 -18.61
C PHE A 162 2.98 8.96 -18.83
N LYS A 163 3.51 9.53 -19.93
CA LYS A 163 3.38 10.96 -20.27
C LYS A 163 2.17 11.30 -21.13
N LYS A 164 1.30 10.33 -21.43
CA LYS A 164 0.05 10.54 -22.15
C LYS A 164 -1.13 10.23 -21.25
N VAL A 165 -1.41 11.11 -20.33
CA VAL A 165 -2.76 11.39 -19.79
C VAL A 165 -2.79 12.86 -19.40
#